data_b86819f27b6ef47ab86e35d7bb69a678
#
_entry.id   b86819f27b6ef47ab86e35d7bb69a678
#
_cell.length_a   1.000
_cell.length_b   1.000
_cell.length_c   1.000
_cell.angle_alpha   90.00
_cell.angle_beta   90.00
_cell.angle_gamma   90.00
#
_symmetry.space_group_name_H-M   'P 1'
#
loop_
_entity.id
_entity.type
_entity.pdbx_description
1 polymer ?
#
loop_
_entity_poly.entity_id
_entity_poly.type
_entity_poly.pdbx_seq_one_letter_code
_entity_poly.pdbx_strand_id
1 'polypeptide(L)'
;TGQRFSTGLKVMLRVSASMHPVYGFSLVVSDVNPEYTMGDLLRRRREILMRLKQEGILELNRMLPFPEVPQRIAVISARGAAGYGDFINQLYNNPSRLRFRTRLYPAVMQGVSAPSSIIAALERVMADAAMWDCVVIIRGGGATSDLSGFDTYELAANCAQFPIPIITGIGHERDDTVLDCVSHTRVKTCLLYTSPSPRD
;
A
#
# COMPACT_ATOMS: atom_id res chain seq x y z
N THR A 1 -6.67 12.18 19.13
CA THR A 1 -5.87 11.29 18.24
C THR A 1 -6.81 10.26 17.63
N GLY A 2 -7.11 10.39 16.31
CA GLY A 2 -8.10 9.56 15.61
C GLY A 2 -7.59 8.20 15.13
N GLN A 3 -6.55 7.62 15.74
CA GLN A 3 -6.05 6.29 15.37
C GLN A 3 -6.95 5.20 15.96
N ARG A 4 -7.38 4.27 15.11
CA ARG A 4 -8.11 3.08 15.53
C ARG A 4 -7.13 1.96 15.88
N PHE A 5 -7.43 1.21 16.91
CA PHE A 5 -6.69 0.00 17.24
C PHE A 5 -6.94 -1.05 16.17
N SER A 6 -5.87 -1.63 15.63
CA SER A 6 -5.92 -2.76 14.71
C SER A 6 -5.15 -3.95 15.29
N THR A 7 -5.49 -5.14 14.84
CA THR A 7 -4.81 -6.37 15.26
C THR A 7 -3.33 -6.33 14.86
N GLY A 8 -2.44 -6.70 15.78
CA GLY A 8 -0.99 -6.73 15.57
C GLY A 8 -0.23 -5.46 15.96
N LEU A 9 -0.91 -4.40 16.41
CA LEU A 9 -0.24 -3.22 16.94
C LEU A 9 0.34 -3.50 18.34
N LYS A 10 1.60 -3.13 18.55
CA LYS A 10 2.18 -3.04 19.91
C LYS A 10 1.80 -1.70 20.49
N VAL A 11 1.14 -1.73 21.63
CA VAL A 11 0.71 -0.55 22.37
C VAL A 11 1.32 -0.52 23.75
N MET A 12 1.73 0.65 24.20
CA MET A 12 2.12 0.86 25.60
C MET A 12 0.90 1.43 26.34
N LEU A 13 0.48 0.70 27.35
CA LEU A 13 -0.70 1.02 28.15
C LEU A 13 -0.29 1.40 29.57
N ARG A 14 -0.91 2.42 30.12
CA ARG A 14 -0.93 2.66 31.55
C ARG A 14 -2.10 1.89 32.13
N VAL A 15 -1.82 0.97 33.05
CA VAL A 15 -2.84 0.12 33.67
C VAL A 15 -2.81 0.23 35.16
N SER A 16 -3.97 0.15 35.79
CA SER A 16 -4.12 -0.02 37.23
C SER A 16 -4.53 -1.46 37.48
N ALA A 17 -3.77 -2.16 38.35
CA ALA A 17 -4.09 -3.50 38.78
C ALA A 17 -5.10 -3.44 39.92
N SER A 18 -6.16 -4.21 39.85
CA SER A 18 -7.17 -4.35 40.90
C SER A 18 -7.44 -5.81 41.20
N MET A 19 -7.57 -6.14 42.46
CA MET A 19 -7.91 -7.47 42.93
C MET A 19 -9.27 -7.43 43.62
N HIS A 20 -10.22 -8.19 43.09
CA HIS A 20 -11.53 -8.34 43.74
C HIS A 20 -11.68 -9.72 44.30
N PRO A 21 -12.18 -9.86 45.56
CA PRO A 21 -12.26 -11.17 46.27
C PRO A 21 -13.07 -12.22 45.51
N VAL A 22 -14.06 -11.81 44.72
CA VAL A 22 -14.97 -12.71 43.97
C VAL A 22 -14.60 -12.78 42.47
N TYR A 23 -14.18 -11.66 41.87
CA TYR A 23 -13.92 -11.57 40.43
C TYR A 23 -12.46 -11.71 40.03
N GLY A 24 -11.56 -11.86 41.03
CA GLY A 24 -10.13 -12.08 40.80
C GLY A 24 -9.37 -10.82 40.36
N PHE A 25 -8.28 -11.03 39.66
CA PHE A 25 -7.38 -9.99 39.18
C PHE A 25 -7.89 -9.34 37.88
N SER A 26 -7.86 -8.02 37.86
CA SER A 26 -8.23 -7.22 36.67
C SER A 26 -7.25 -6.09 36.42
N LEU A 27 -7.07 -5.74 35.13
CA LEU A 27 -6.29 -4.58 34.69
C LEU A 27 -7.24 -3.56 34.07
N VAL A 28 -7.24 -2.35 34.62
CA VAL A 28 -8.00 -1.24 34.07
C VAL A 28 -7.05 -0.35 33.31
N VAL A 29 -7.29 -0.20 31.99
CA VAL A 29 -6.48 0.68 31.14
C VAL A 29 -6.92 2.13 31.37
N SER A 30 -5.99 2.96 31.82
CA SER A 30 -6.22 4.40 32.08
C SER A 30 -5.64 5.31 31.00
N ASP A 31 -4.63 4.85 30.26
CA ASP A 31 -3.98 5.66 29.23
C ASP A 31 -3.29 4.78 28.18
N VAL A 32 -3.10 5.32 26.97
CA VAL A 32 -2.41 4.68 25.84
C VAL A 32 -1.36 5.63 25.30
N ASN A 33 -0.11 5.17 25.17
CA ASN A 33 0.95 5.98 24.59
C ASN A 33 1.03 5.80 23.05
N PRO A 34 0.56 6.78 22.25
CA PRO A 34 0.58 6.68 20.79
C PRO A 34 1.99 6.80 20.21
N GLU A 35 2.92 7.51 20.86
CA GLU A 35 4.30 7.70 20.39
C GLU A 35 5.07 6.39 20.36
N TYR A 36 4.84 5.52 21.33
CA TYR A 36 5.43 4.18 21.39
C TYR A 36 5.02 3.33 20.18
N THR A 37 3.74 3.34 19.84
CA THR A 37 3.20 2.60 18.69
C THR A 37 3.76 3.13 17.39
N MET A 38 3.86 4.46 17.21
CA MET A 38 4.44 5.09 16.03
C MET A 38 5.94 4.75 15.89
N GLY A 39 6.68 4.79 16.99
CA GLY A 39 8.10 4.42 17.01
C GLY A 39 8.33 2.95 16.62
N ASP A 40 7.50 2.01 17.06
CA ASP A 40 7.58 0.58 16.69
C ASP A 40 7.28 0.37 15.21
N LEU A 41 6.30 1.06 14.63
CA LEU A 41 5.99 1.00 13.20
C LEU A 41 7.15 1.51 12.34
N LEU A 42 7.73 2.65 12.69
CA LEU A 42 8.88 3.22 11.97
C LEU A 42 10.12 2.31 12.06
N ARG A 43 10.35 1.67 13.22
CA ARG A 43 11.44 0.71 13.39
C ARG A 43 11.23 -0.50 12.50
N ARG A 44 10.03 -1.11 12.46
CA ARG A 44 9.72 -2.25 11.59
C ARG A 44 9.90 -1.92 10.10
N ARG A 45 9.44 -0.74 9.65
CA ARG A 45 9.66 -0.28 8.28
C ARG A 45 11.14 -0.22 7.93
N ARG A 46 11.97 0.35 8.82
CA ARG A 46 13.43 0.40 8.62
C ARG A 46 14.05 -0.99 8.54
N GLU A 47 13.67 -1.91 9.43
CA GLU A 47 14.15 -3.28 9.43
C GLU A 47 13.84 -3.99 8.11
N ILE A 48 12.62 -3.84 7.58
CA ILE A 48 12.23 -4.40 6.28
C ILE A 48 13.06 -3.78 5.15
N LEU A 49 13.17 -2.45 5.08
CA LEU A 49 13.94 -1.76 4.03
C LEU A 49 15.42 -2.14 4.08
N MET A 50 16.02 -2.24 5.27
CA MET A 50 17.41 -2.68 5.43
C MET A 50 17.60 -4.12 4.96
N ARG A 51 16.68 -5.03 5.25
CA ARG A 51 16.73 -6.40 4.77
C ARG A 51 16.63 -6.48 3.25
N LEU A 52 15.68 -5.80 2.63
CA LEU A 52 15.53 -5.73 1.16
C LEU A 52 16.78 -5.16 0.48
N LYS A 53 17.42 -4.17 1.12
CA LYS A 53 18.68 -3.60 0.64
C LYS A 53 19.85 -4.59 0.75
N GLN A 54 19.97 -5.33 1.87
CA GLN A 54 21.01 -6.35 2.05
C GLN A 54 20.86 -7.49 1.05
N GLU A 55 19.62 -7.86 0.70
CA GLU A 55 19.30 -8.85 -0.32
C GLU A 55 19.48 -8.32 -1.76
N GLY A 56 19.75 -7.03 -1.94
CA GLY A 56 19.95 -6.41 -3.25
C GLY A 56 18.69 -6.25 -4.10
N ILE A 57 17.51 -6.42 -3.51
CA ILE A 57 16.24 -6.38 -4.25
C ILE A 57 15.47 -5.06 -4.13
N LEU A 58 15.86 -4.17 -3.22
CA LEU A 58 15.12 -2.94 -2.89
C LEU A 58 14.78 -2.07 -4.13
N GLU A 59 15.71 -1.97 -5.07
CA GLU A 59 15.63 -1.05 -6.22
C GLU A 59 15.25 -1.76 -7.54
N LEU A 60 15.04 -3.07 -7.55
CA LEU A 60 14.89 -3.83 -8.80
C LEU A 60 13.70 -3.35 -9.64
N ASN A 61 12.52 -3.15 -9.03
CA ASN A 61 11.35 -2.67 -9.77
C ASN A 61 11.52 -1.21 -10.21
N ARG A 62 12.19 -0.38 -9.40
CA ARG A 62 12.48 1.03 -9.74
C ARG A 62 13.42 1.17 -10.92
N MET A 63 14.34 0.22 -11.12
CA MET A 63 15.30 0.23 -12.23
C MET A 63 14.71 -0.28 -13.54
N LEU A 64 13.50 -0.81 -13.56
CA LEU A 64 12.85 -1.26 -14.79
C LEU A 64 12.61 -0.09 -15.75
N PRO A 65 12.76 -0.27 -17.06
CA PRO A 65 12.41 0.75 -18.03
C PRO A 65 10.91 1.02 -17.97
N PHE A 66 10.53 2.28 -17.87
CA PHE A 66 9.13 2.68 -17.90
C PHE A 66 8.75 3.16 -19.31
N PRO A 67 7.67 2.67 -19.92
CA PRO A 67 7.24 3.13 -21.23
C PRO A 67 6.79 4.59 -21.16
N GLU A 68 7.11 5.40 -22.18
CA GLU A 68 6.72 6.81 -22.23
C GLU A 68 5.20 7.00 -22.13
N VAL A 69 4.43 6.11 -22.78
CA VAL A 69 2.96 6.11 -22.71
C VAL A 69 2.47 4.68 -22.43
N PRO A 70 2.28 4.30 -21.18
CA PRO A 70 1.73 2.98 -20.84
C PRO A 70 0.25 2.93 -21.21
N GLN A 71 -0.11 2.12 -22.19
CA GLN A 71 -1.49 1.98 -22.67
C GLN A 71 -2.20 0.75 -22.11
N ARG A 72 -1.44 -0.27 -21.67
CA ARG A 72 -1.95 -1.54 -21.16
C ARG A 72 -1.67 -1.64 -19.68
N ILE A 73 -2.68 -1.43 -18.88
CA ILE A 73 -2.54 -1.23 -17.42
C ILE A 73 -3.29 -2.32 -16.66
N ALA A 74 -2.55 -3.15 -15.91
CA ALA A 74 -3.14 -4.04 -14.92
C ALA A 74 -3.41 -3.25 -13.64
N VAL A 75 -4.64 -3.27 -13.13
CA VAL A 75 -5.00 -2.54 -11.92
C VAL A 75 -5.31 -3.51 -10.79
N ILE A 76 -4.61 -3.40 -9.66
CA ILE A 76 -4.88 -4.15 -8.45
C ILE A 76 -5.59 -3.21 -7.46
N SER A 77 -6.83 -3.54 -7.13
CA SER A 77 -7.66 -2.74 -6.22
C SER A 77 -8.84 -3.56 -5.68
N ALA A 78 -9.56 -3.01 -4.71
CA ALA A 78 -10.81 -3.61 -4.28
C ALA A 78 -11.94 -3.31 -5.28
N ARG A 79 -12.86 -4.26 -5.45
CA ARG A 79 -14.08 -4.04 -6.25
C ARG A 79 -14.89 -2.90 -5.64
N GLY A 80 -15.29 -1.92 -6.45
CA GLY A 80 -16.09 -0.78 -5.99
C GLY A 80 -15.33 0.25 -5.17
N ALA A 81 -13.99 0.19 -5.12
CA ALA A 81 -13.18 1.20 -4.48
C ALA A 81 -13.31 2.55 -5.21
N ALA A 82 -13.58 3.63 -4.47
CA ALA A 82 -13.74 4.97 -5.03
C ALA A 82 -12.49 5.39 -5.82
N GLY A 83 -11.29 5.20 -5.27
CA GLY A 83 -10.03 5.53 -5.95
C GLY A 83 -9.82 4.77 -7.25
N TYR A 84 -10.30 3.52 -7.36
CA TYR A 84 -10.31 2.79 -8.62
C TYR A 84 -11.27 3.44 -9.63
N GLY A 85 -12.49 3.80 -9.20
CA GLY A 85 -13.46 4.47 -10.05
C GLY A 85 -12.94 5.80 -10.58
N ASP A 86 -12.35 6.62 -9.72
CA ASP A 86 -11.75 7.91 -10.08
C ASP A 86 -10.61 7.74 -11.09
N PHE A 87 -9.72 6.78 -10.86
CA PHE A 87 -8.62 6.46 -11.77
C PHE A 87 -9.12 6.06 -13.16
N ILE A 88 -10.08 5.15 -13.24
CA ILE A 88 -10.66 4.70 -14.51
C ILE A 88 -11.37 5.84 -15.23
N ASN A 89 -12.14 6.65 -14.51
CA ASN A 89 -12.84 7.80 -15.07
C ASN A 89 -11.86 8.80 -15.70
N GLN A 90 -10.75 9.10 -15.04
CA GLN A 90 -9.72 9.99 -15.59
C GLN A 90 -9.00 9.41 -16.80
N LEU A 91 -8.66 8.11 -16.78
CA LEU A 91 -8.03 7.47 -17.91
C LEU A 91 -8.91 7.52 -19.18
N TYR A 92 -10.20 7.26 -19.04
CA TYR A 92 -11.10 7.23 -20.19
C TYR A 92 -11.58 8.60 -20.64
N ASN A 93 -11.61 9.60 -19.75
CA ASN A 93 -12.00 10.98 -20.06
C ASN A 93 -10.77 11.91 -20.22
N ASN A 94 -9.60 11.36 -20.57
CA ASN A 94 -8.39 12.17 -20.70
C ASN A 94 -8.47 13.17 -21.86
N PRO A 95 -8.00 14.42 -21.69
CA PRO A 95 -8.08 15.48 -22.71
C PRO A 95 -7.31 15.14 -24.01
N SER A 96 -6.26 14.35 -23.90
CA SER A 96 -5.40 13.94 -25.02
C SER A 96 -6.01 12.82 -25.89
N ARG A 97 -7.21 12.32 -25.53
CA ARG A 97 -7.92 11.24 -26.22
C ARG A 97 -7.09 9.96 -26.41
N LEU A 98 -6.16 9.72 -25.50
CA LEU A 98 -5.39 8.48 -25.49
C LEU A 98 -6.30 7.31 -25.15
N ARG A 99 -6.06 6.18 -25.81
CA ARG A 99 -6.82 4.95 -25.56
C ARG A 99 -6.03 4.06 -24.60
N PHE A 100 -6.67 3.65 -23.51
CA PHE A 100 -6.10 2.75 -22.53
C PHE A 100 -6.87 1.43 -22.50
N ARG A 101 -6.14 0.34 -22.29
CA ARG A 101 -6.68 -0.98 -22.02
C ARG A 101 -6.39 -1.29 -20.55
N THR A 102 -7.43 -1.40 -19.74
CA THR A 102 -7.29 -1.70 -18.33
C THR A 102 -7.97 -3.02 -17.97
N ARG A 103 -7.43 -3.72 -16.98
CA ARG A 103 -8.08 -4.90 -16.37
C ARG A 103 -7.91 -4.84 -14.86
N LEU A 104 -9.02 -4.98 -14.14
CA LEU A 104 -9.01 -5.08 -12.68
C LEU A 104 -8.66 -6.50 -12.25
N TYR A 105 -7.67 -6.61 -11.39
CA TYR A 105 -7.31 -7.80 -10.62
C TYR A 105 -7.74 -7.55 -9.17
N PRO A 106 -8.90 -8.06 -8.75
CA PRO A 106 -9.46 -7.74 -7.45
C PRO A 106 -8.58 -8.26 -6.32
N ALA A 107 -8.36 -7.40 -5.31
CA ALA A 107 -7.65 -7.74 -4.08
C ALA A 107 -8.31 -7.05 -2.87
N VAL A 108 -8.11 -7.65 -1.70
CA VAL A 108 -8.41 -7.00 -0.42
C VAL A 108 -7.32 -5.97 -0.16
N MET A 109 -7.71 -4.72 0.09
CA MET A 109 -6.79 -3.58 0.20
C MET A 109 -6.69 -3.05 1.65
N GLN A 110 -7.21 -3.78 2.63
CA GLN A 110 -7.22 -3.37 4.04
C GLN A 110 -7.13 -4.59 4.97
N GLY A 111 -6.57 -4.38 6.17
CA GLY A 111 -6.49 -5.42 7.20
C GLY A 111 -5.42 -6.47 6.94
N VAL A 112 -5.41 -7.50 7.78
CA VAL A 112 -4.35 -8.53 7.85
C VAL A 112 -4.24 -9.36 6.57
N SER A 113 -5.32 -9.53 5.81
CA SER A 113 -5.33 -10.30 4.57
C SER A 113 -4.92 -9.51 3.33
N ALA A 114 -4.68 -8.20 3.45
CA ALA A 114 -4.31 -7.36 2.31
C ALA A 114 -3.00 -7.84 1.63
N PRO A 115 -1.90 -8.14 2.36
CA PRO A 115 -0.65 -8.57 1.72
C PRO A 115 -0.82 -9.82 0.87
N SER A 116 -1.38 -10.88 1.43
CA SER A 116 -1.59 -12.15 0.71
C SER A 116 -2.54 -12.01 -0.48
N SER A 117 -3.58 -11.19 -0.34
CA SER A 117 -4.53 -10.93 -1.42
C SER A 117 -3.91 -10.15 -2.59
N ILE A 118 -3.01 -9.18 -2.29
CA ILE A 118 -2.29 -8.42 -3.32
C ILE A 118 -1.26 -9.31 -4.00
N ILE A 119 -0.51 -10.15 -3.27
CA ILE A 119 0.43 -11.12 -3.83
C ILE A 119 -0.30 -12.07 -4.79
N ALA A 120 -1.43 -12.65 -4.39
CA ALA A 120 -2.24 -13.50 -5.26
C ALA A 120 -2.78 -12.75 -6.51
N ALA A 121 -3.00 -11.42 -6.42
CA ALA A 121 -3.34 -10.61 -7.58
C ALA A 121 -2.14 -10.40 -8.50
N LEU A 122 -0.93 -10.17 -7.96
CA LEU A 122 0.31 -10.08 -8.73
C LEU A 122 0.62 -11.39 -9.47
N GLU A 123 0.41 -12.55 -8.84
CA GLU A 123 0.56 -13.86 -9.51
C GLU A 123 -0.37 -14.00 -10.72
N ARG A 124 -1.63 -13.54 -10.62
CA ARG A 124 -2.56 -13.51 -11.74
C ARG A 124 -2.15 -12.53 -12.84
N VAL A 125 -1.57 -11.40 -12.49
CA VAL A 125 -0.98 -10.46 -13.46
C VAL A 125 0.20 -11.09 -14.15
N MET A 126 1.05 -11.84 -13.40
CA MET A 126 2.23 -12.51 -13.91
C MET A 126 1.87 -13.53 -15.00
N ALA A 127 0.76 -14.27 -14.85
CA ALA A 127 0.28 -15.21 -15.86
C ALA A 127 0.01 -14.56 -17.24
N ASP A 128 -0.34 -13.27 -17.23
CA ASP A 128 -0.62 -12.47 -18.44
C ASP A 128 0.45 -11.36 -18.65
N ALA A 129 1.67 -11.50 -18.12
CA ALA A 129 2.67 -10.44 -18.03
C ALA A 129 2.94 -9.71 -19.36
N ALA A 130 3.04 -10.45 -20.46
CA ALA A 130 3.28 -9.88 -21.80
C ALA A 130 2.16 -8.95 -22.30
N MET A 131 1.00 -8.97 -21.65
CA MET A 131 -0.14 -8.13 -22.01
C MET A 131 -0.10 -6.73 -21.38
N TRP A 132 0.80 -6.48 -20.42
CA TRP A 132 0.78 -5.29 -19.57
C TRP A 132 2.05 -4.46 -19.69
N ASP A 133 1.90 -3.15 -19.76
CA ASP A 133 2.98 -2.18 -19.77
C ASP A 133 3.39 -1.78 -18.35
N CYS A 134 2.40 -1.71 -17.45
CA CYS A 134 2.62 -1.45 -16.02
C CYS A 134 1.50 -2.04 -15.16
N VAL A 135 1.76 -2.12 -13.87
CA VAL A 135 0.79 -2.47 -12.83
C VAL A 135 0.51 -1.24 -11.99
N VAL A 136 -0.75 -0.99 -11.67
CA VAL A 136 -1.14 0.10 -10.77
C VAL A 136 -1.84 -0.50 -9.56
N ILE A 137 -1.29 -0.27 -8.36
CA ILE A 137 -1.87 -0.71 -7.09
C ILE A 137 -2.55 0.48 -6.44
N ILE A 138 -3.88 0.45 -6.38
CA ILE A 138 -4.69 1.56 -5.89
C ILE A 138 -5.45 1.13 -4.66
N ARG A 139 -5.28 1.87 -3.57
CA ARG A 139 -6.14 1.77 -2.41
C ARG A 139 -7.39 2.61 -2.61
N GLY A 140 -8.56 2.03 -2.32
CA GLY A 140 -9.81 2.78 -2.26
C GLY A 140 -9.82 3.80 -1.11
N GLY A 141 -10.60 4.85 -1.25
CA GLY A 141 -10.85 5.81 -0.17
C GLY A 141 -11.47 5.09 1.04
N GLY A 142 -10.88 5.22 2.19
CA GLY A 142 -11.30 4.72 3.48
C GLY A 142 -10.50 5.44 4.56
N ALA A 143 -10.89 5.32 5.84
CA ALA A 143 -10.18 5.96 6.94
C ALA A 143 -8.67 5.74 6.82
N THR A 144 -7.89 6.80 6.95
CA THR A 144 -6.44 6.91 6.74
C THR A 144 -5.59 6.03 7.68
N SER A 145 -6.20 5.19 8.49
CA SER A 145 -5.60 4.64 9.69
C SER A 145 -4.96 3.26 9.58
N ASP A 146 -5.16 2.50 8.51
CA ASP A 146 -4.55 1.16 8.43
C ASP A 146 -3.78 0.95 7.12
N LEU A 147 -2.55 1.44 7.11
CA LEU A 147 -1.55 1.19 6.05
C LEU A 147 -0.62 0.02 6.40
N SER A 148 -0.80 -0.62 7.56
CA SER A 148 0.09 -1.66 8.05
C SER A 148 0.19 -2.88 7.13
N GLY A 149 -0.88 -3.17 6.38
CA GLY A 149 -0.87 -4.22 5.35
C GLY A 149 0.10 -3.98 4.20
N PHE A 150 0.51 -2.72 3.96
CA PHE A 150 1.50 -2.37 2.93
C PHE A 150 2.93 -2.30 3.45
N ASP A 151 3.13 -2.56 4.75
CA ASP A 151 4.41 -2.56 5.44
C ASP A 151 4.84 -3.99 5.83
N THR A 152 4.68 -4.95 4.92
CA THR A 152 5.15 -6.33 5.15
C THR A 152 6.30 -6.67 4.21
N TYR A 153 7.24 -7.48 4.72
CA TYR A 153 8.40 -7.91 3.93
C TYR A 153 7.98 -8.73 2.72
N GLU A 154 7.04 -9.67 2.89
CA GLU A 154 6.59 -10.58 1.84
C GLU A 154 6.00 -9.82 0.64
N LEU A 155 5.11 -8.84 0.91
CA LEU A 155 4.52 -8.03 -0.15
C LEU A 155 5.58 -7.16 -0.83
N ALA A 156 6.43 -6.52 -0.05
CA ALA A 156 7.50 -5.66 -0.57
C ALA A 156 8.49 -6.43 -1.44
N ALA A 157 8.92 -7.64 -1.02
CA ALA A 157 9.83 -8.48 -1.78
C ALA A 157 9.22 -8.96 -3.10
N ASN A 158 7.93 -9.33 -3.11
CA ASN A 158 7.22 -9.69 -4.34
C ASN A 158 7.11 -8.50 -5.30
N CYS A 159 6.79 -7.31 -4.81
CA CYS A 159 6.69 -6.11 -5.65
C CYS A 159 8.06 -5.64 -6.15
N ALA A 160 9.09 -5.67 -5.30
CA ALA A 160 10.45 -5.27 -5.69
C ALA A 160 11.00 -6.13 -6.84
N GLN A 161 10.70 -7.42 -6.86
CA GLN A 161 11.17 -8.37 -7.86
C GLN A 161 10.19 -8.57 -9.02
N PHE A 162 9.08 -7.86 -9.04
CA PHE A 162 8.08 -7.99 -10.10
C PHE A 162 8.64 -7.46 -11.43
N PRO A 163 8.53 -8.22 -12.56
CA PRO A 163 9.21 -7.89 -13.82
C PRO A 163 8.54 -6.78 -14.64
N ILE A 164 7.39 -6.27 -14.16
CA ILE A 164 6.67 -5.15 -14.79
C ILE A 164 6.71 -3.98 -13.81
N PRO A 165 6.93 -2.74 -14.28
CA PRO A 165 6.92 -1.56 -13.42
C PRO A 165 5.63 -1.43 -12.62
N ILE A 166 5.74 -1.21 -11.31
CA ILE A 166 4.60 -1.02 -10.41
C ILE A 166 4.48 0.44 -10.03
N ILE A 167 3.27 0.97 -10.17
CA ILE A 167 2.89 2.30 -9.68
C ILE A 167 1.99 2.11 -8.46
N THR A 168 2.27 2.81 -7.36
CA THR A 168 1.43 2.79 -6.17
C THR A 168 0.68 4.10 -5.98
N GLY A 169 -0.61 3.98 -5.66
CA GLY A 169 -1.49 5.07 -5.25
C GLY A 169 -2.18 4.70 -3.93
N ILE A 170 -1.42 4.59 -2.83
CA ILE A 170 -1.86 4.00 -1.57
C ILE A 170 -2.05 5.04 -0.49
N GLY A 171 -1.07 5.92 -0.27
CA GLY A 171 -1.00 6.83 0.85
C GLY A 171 -1.28 8.30 0.51
N HIS A 172 -1.47 9.11 1.56
CA HIS A 172 -1.46 10.56 1.49
C HIS A 172 -0.03 11.09 1.64
N GLU A 173 0.17 12.41 1.44
CA GLU A 173 1.49 13.08 1.36
C GLU A 173 2.48 12.77 2.50
N ARG A 174 2.00 12.34 3.67
CA ARG A 174 2.81 12.15 4.88
C ARG A 174 3.06 10.70 5.27
N ASP A 175 2.47 9.74 4.57
CA ASP A 175 2.46 8.33 5.00
C ASP A 175 3.04 7.41 3.92
N ASP A 176 4.37 7.42 3.77
CA ASP A 176 5.07 6.47 2.90
C ASP A 176 5.00 5.06 3.49
N THR A 177 4.62 4.09 2.66
CA THR A 177 4.67 2.68 3.02
C THR A 177 5.95 2.02 2.49
N VAL A 178 6.30 0.85 3.02
CA VAL A 178 7.40 0.04 2.47
C VAL A 178 7.13 -0.30 1.00
N LEU A 179 5.86 -0.55 0.65
CA LEU A 179 5.46 -0.84 -0.73
C LEU A 179 5.75 0.35 -1.67
N ASP A 180 5.52 1.59 -1.22
CA ASP A 180 5.87 2.79 -1.99
C ASP A 180 7.38 2.92 -2.23
N CYS A 181 8.18 2.48 -1.25
CA CYS A 181 9.64 2.53 -1.34
C CYS A 181 10.23 1.55 -2.37
N VAL A 182 9.59 0.40 -2.60
CA VAL A 182 10.08 -0.64 -3.53
C VAL A 182 9.49 -0.55 -4.91
N SER A 183 8.38 0.17 -5.07
CA SER A 183 7.69 0.33 -6.34
C SER A 183 8.44 1.26 -7.30
N HIS A 184 8.21 1.10 -8.60
CA HIS A 184 8.83 1.93 -9.63
C HIS A 184 8.48 3.41 -9.43
N THR A 185 7.21 3.71 -9.26
CA THR A 185 6.71 5.08 -9.10
C THR A 185 5.64 5.12 -8.02
N ARG A 186 5.76 6.08 -7.12
CA ARG A 186 4.72 6.43 -6.17
C ARG A 186 3.95 7.65 -6.69
N VAL A 187 2.63 7.58 -6.67
CA VAL A 187 1.77 8.73 -6.92
C VAL A 187 0.98 9.07 -5.66
N LYS A 188 0.89 10.35 -5.33
CA LYS A 188 0.25 10.84 -4.10
C LYS A 188 -1.26 10.62 -4.10
N THR A 189 -1.87 10.69 -5.29
CA THR A 189 -3.24 10.28 -5.55
C THR A 189 -3.29 9.74 -6.97
N CYS A 190 -4.20 8.83 -7.29
CA CYS A 190 -4.41 8.33 -8.65
C CYS A 190 -4.69 9.46 -9.66
N LEU A 191 -4.97 10.68 -9.17
CA LEU A 191 -5.36 11.85 -9.93
C LEU A 191 -4.17 12.58 -10.59
N LEU A 192 -2.94 12.42 -10.07
CA LEU A 192 -1.78 13.21 -10.54
C LEU A 192 -1.10 12.66 -11.80
N TYR A 193 -1.41 11.43 -12.20
CA TYR A 193 -0.75 10.81 -13.35
C TYR A 193 -1.26 11.31 -14.72
N THR A 194 -2.39 12.00 -14.75
CA THR A 194 -3.03 12.47 -16.00
C THR A 194 -2.97 13.97 -16.19
N SER A 195 -2.43 14.73 -15.24
CA SER A 195 -2.24 16.17 -15.38
C SER A 195 -0.80 16.48 -15.74
N PRO A 196 -0.50 17.18 -16.85
CA PRO A 196 0.82 17.72 -17.09
C PRO A 196 1.19 18.63 -15.92
N SER A 197 2.44 18.51 -15.44
CA SER A 197 2.97 19.39 -14.39
C SER A 197 2.85 20.85 -14.86
N PRO A 198 2.34 21.78 -14.04
CA PRO A 198 2.31 23.19 -14.42
C PRO A 198 3.68 23.87 -14.36
N ARG A 199 4.77 23.12 -14.53
CA ARG A 199 6.14 23.62 -14.56
C ARG A 199 6.87 23.05 -15.77
N ASP A 200 6.56 23.61 -16.91
CA ASP A 200 7.44 23.76 -18.08
C ASP A 200 7.09 25.07 -18.81
#